data_ebd84576b74e51db6d59099a550fcdd0
#
_entry.id   ebd84576b74e51db6d59099a550fcdd0
#
_cell.length_a   1.000
_cell.length_b   1.000
_cell.length_c   1.000
_cell.angle_alpha   90.00
_cell.angle_beta   90.00
_cell.angle_gamma   90.00
#
_symmetry.space_group_name_H-M   'P 1'
#
loop_
_entity.id
_entity.type
_entity.pdbx_description
1 polymer ?
#
loop_
_entity_poly.entity_id
_entity_poly.type
_entity_poly.pdbx_seq_one_letter_code
_entity_poly.pdbx_strand_id
1 'polypeptide(L)'
;MSIYRGNCATVIDWARVISDCRSSQGKQLTAERDIWIRTRGSGEVFDTEYDKIHKSWLDANYNVDSVKWINYYGGEDYDSDIDVKFGKWIGMPMCRAWVSRMDPGWTAAYHWDVDDDEEEFLKLGDLYRFSVQIGENVPGQCFIVEEEVFHNKPSGEVYQWNHYRQYHAAANCGLKPWFLYNFIGARKH
;
A
#
# COMPACT_ATOMS: atom_id res chain seq x y z
N MET A 1 15.05 -6.37 -5.20
CA MET A 1 15.23 -7.22 -3.98
C MET A 1 14.81 -6.41 -2.78
N SER A 2 13.88 -6.92 -2.00
CA SER A 2 13.46 -6.29 -0.75
C SER A 2 14.42 -6.64 0.39
N ILE A 3 14.44 -5.80 1.43
CA ILE A 3 15.32 -5.96 2.58
C ILE A 3 14.47 -6.12 3.83
N TYR A 4 14.65 -7.24 4.55
CA TYR A 4 14.05 -7.41 5.88
C TYR A 4 14.69 -6.46 6.89
N ARG A 5 13.88 -5.68 7.59
CA ARG A 5 14.32 -4.63 8.53
C ARG A 5 14.08 -4.97 10.01
N GLY A 6 13.45 -6.07 10.29
CA GLY A 6 13.10 -6.49 11.65
C GLY A 6 11.61 -6.51 11.92
N ASN A 7 11.24 -6.59 13.19
CA ASN A 7 9.83 -6.60 13.62
C ASN A 7 9.57 -5.47 14.60
N CYS A 8 8.60 -4.61 14.30
CA CYS A 8 8.23 -3.43 15.09
C CYS A 8 7.03 -3.64 16.02
N ALA A 9 6.52 -4.88 16.16
CA ALA A 9 5.34 -5.16 17.01
C ALA A 9 5.56 -4.85 18.50
N THR A 10 6.80 -4.78 18.96
CA THR A 10 7.11 -4.37 20.35
C THR A 10 7.08 -2.85 20.57
N VAL A 11 7.07 -2.07 19.50
CA VAL A 11 7.11 -0.59 19.53
C VAL A 11 5.77 0.01 19.18
N ILE A 12 4.97 -0.68 18.35
CA ILE A 12 3.71 -0.21 17.81
C ILE A 12 2.59 -1.20 18.15
N ASP A 13 1.53 -0.67 18.74
CA ASP A 13 0.30 -1.42 19.02
C ASP A 13 -0.56 -1.54 17.74
N TRP A 14 -0.26 -2.53 16.94
CA TRP A 14 -0.98 -2.79 15.70
C TRP A 14 -2.43 -3.22 15.91
N ALA A 15 -2.76 -3.81 17.06
CA ALA A 15 -4.14 -4.18 17.38
C ALA A 15 -5.01 -2.92 17.56
N ARG A 16 -4.48 -1.88 18.20
CA ARG A 16 -5.13 -0.59 18.29
C ARG A 16 -5.32 0.06 16.93
N VAL A 17 -4.27 0.11 16.10
CA VAL A 17 -4.35 0.68 14.73
C VAL A 17 -5.47 0.01 13.92
N ILE A 18 -5.56 -1.33 13.95
CA ILE A 18 -6.61 -2.07 13.25
C ILE A 18 -8.00 -1.74 13.82
N SER A 19 -8.11 -1.58 15.14
CA SER A 19 -9.37 -1.22 15.80
C SER A 19 -9.84 0.17 15.35
N ASP A 20 -8.93 1.13 15.30
CA ASP A 20 -9.21 2.49 14.87
C ASP A 20 -9.66 2.50 13.39
N CYS A 21 -8.91 1.84 12.50
CA CYS A 21 -9.27 1.69 11.09
C CYS A 21 -10.66 1.02 10.91
N ARG A 22 -11.00 0.02 11.71
CA ARG A 22 -12.33 -0.62 11.65
C ARG A 22 -13.47 0.28 12.11
N SER A 23 -13.17 1.26 12.94
CA SER A 23 -14.14 2.24 13.46
C SER A 23 -14.29 3.44 12.52
N SER A 24 -13.36 3.62 11.59
CA SER A 24 -13.36 4.64 10.54
C SER A 24 -13.95 4.11 9.24
N GLN A 25 -14.33 5.01 8.33
CA GLN A 25 -14.78 4.65 6.99
C GLN A 25 -13.62 4.42 6.04
N GLY A 26 -12.49 5.12 6.24
CA GLY A 26 -11.38 5.14 5.31
C GLY A 26 -11.76 5.65 3.92
N LYS A 27 -10.78 5.73 3.03
CA LYS A 27 -10.98 6.08 1.63
C LYS A 27 -10.93 4.80 0.79
N GLN A 28 -12.07 4.38 0.26
CA GLN A 28 -12.10 3.27 -0.70
C GLN A 28 -11.47 3.73 -2.01
N LEU A 29 -10.42 3.02 -2.41
CA LEU A 29 -9.81 3.12 -3.71
C LEU A 29 -10.27 1.90 -4.52
N THR A 30 -10.87 2.18 -5.63
CA THR A 30 -11.13 1.19 -6.68
C THR A 30 -10.16 1.50 -7.81
N ALA A 31 -9.88 0.56 -8.68
CA ALA A 31 -9.44 0.88 -10.02
C ALA A 31 -10.50 1.82 -10.56
N GLU A 32 -10.23 3.13 -10.51
CA GLU A 32 -11.28 4.14 -10.42
C GLU A 32 -12.35 3.94 -11.48
N ARG A 33 -13.60 3.84 -11.02
CA ARG A 33 -14.78 3.77 -11.87
C ARG A 33 -14.78 4.87 -12.93
N ASP A 34 -14.18 6.02 -12.60
CA ASP A 34 -14.07 7.17 -13.49
C ASP A 34 -13.01 6.97 -14.59
N ILE A 35 -11.90 6.31 -14.31
CA ILE A 35 -10.92 5.93 -15.34
C ILE A 35 -11.52 4.86 -16.26
N TRP A 36 -12.25 3.90 -15.71
CA TRP A 36 -12.97 2.91 -16.51
C TRP A 36 -14.05 3.53 -17.39
N ILE A 37 -14.75 4.54 -16.90
CA ILE A 37 -15.77 5.27 -17.66
C ILE A 37 -15.11 6.12 -18.73
N ARG A 38 -14.03 6.83 -18.45
CA ARG A 38 -13.24 7.61 -19.42
C ARG A 38 -12.67 6.71 -20.51
N THR A 39 -12.11 5.55 -20.14
CA THR A 39 -11.50 4.60 -21.07
C THR A 39 -12.51 4.04 -22.07
N ARG A 40 -13.76 3.84 -21.67
CA ARG A 40 -14.80 3.24 -22.51
C ARG A 40 -15.60 4.24 -23.33
N GLY A 41 -15.60 5.54 -22.99
CA GLY A 41 -16.58 6.49 -23.51
C GLY A 41 -16.05 7.68 -24.30
N SER A 42 -14.80 8.13 -24.09
CA SER A 42 -14.41 9.48 -24.53
C SER A 42 -13.41 9.55 -25.68
N GLY A 43 -12.74 8.48 -26.00
CA GLY A 43 -11.61 8.53 -26.97
C GLY A 43 -10.45 9.43 -26.49
N GLU A 44 -10.43 9.80 -25.21
CA GLU A 44 -9.35 10.58 -24.61
C GLU A 44 -8.04 9.82 -24.59
N VAL A 45 -6.97 10.53 -24.88
CA VAL A 45 -5.61 9.98 -24.91
C VAL A 45 -5.13 9.74 -23.48
N PHE A 46 -4.65 8.53 -23.19
CA PHE A 46 -4.06 8.18 -21.90
C PHE A 46 -2.63 8.67 -21.86
N ASP A 47 -2.42 9.86 -21.32
CA ASP A 47 -1.10 10.49 -21.30
C ASP A 47 -0.36 10.34 -19.99
N THR A 48 -1.05 10.01 -18.89
CA THR A 48 -0.41 9.84 -17.58
C THR A 48 0.09 8.40 -17.37
N GLU A 49 1.14 8.23 -16.56
CA GLU A 49 1.62 6.90 -16.15
C GLU A 49 0.53 6.13 -15.39
N TYR A 50 -0.30 6.83 -14.64
CA TYR A 50 -1.45 6.29 -13.93
C TYR A 50 -2.48 5.67 -14.88
N ASP A 51 -2.82 6.38 -15.96
CA ASP A 51 -3.74 5.89 -16.98
C ASP A 51 -3.21 4.63 -17.66
N LYS A 52 -1.91 4.59 -17.95
CA LYS A 52 -1.25 3.43 -18.57
C LYS A 52 -1.33 2.18 -17.69
N ILE A 53 -1.15 2.35 -16.37
CA ILE A 53 -1.29 1.25 -15.40
C ILE A 53 -2.72 0.70 -15.43
N HIS A 54 -3.72 1.58 -15.30
CA HIS A 54 -5.11 1.17 -15.32
C HIS A 54 -5.51 0.52 -16.64
N LYS A 55 -5.01 1.07 -17.76
CA LYS A 55 -5.22 0.44 -19.07
C LYS A 55 -4.63 -0.97 -19.13
N SER A 56 -3.46 -1.20 -18.56
CA SER A 56 -2.85 -2.54 -18.52
C SER A 56 -3.70 -3.55 -17.74
N TRP A 57 -4.36 -3.12 -16.67
CA TRP A 57 -5.29 -3.97 -15.93
C TRP A 57 -6.54 -4.32 -16.74
N LEU A 58 -7.08 -3.34 -17.49
CA LEU A 58 -8.19 -3.56 -18.40
C LEU A 58 -7.84 -4.55 -19.51
N ASP A 59 -6.69 -4.36 -20.15
CA ASP A 59 -6.20 -5.22 -21.21
C ASP A 59 -5.96 -6.65 -20.70
N ALA A 60 -5.59 -6.80 -19.44
CA ALA A 60 -5.45 -8.09 -18.75
C ALA A 60 -6.79 -8.68 -18.23
N ASN A 61 -7.92 -8.06 -18.53
CA ASN A 61 -9.27 -8.46 -18.10
C ASN A 61 -9.48 -8.49 -16.58
N TYR A 62 -8.77 -7.66 -15.81
CA TYR A 62 -9.11 -7.51 -14.40
C TYR A 62 -10.51 -6.96 -14.23
N ASN A 63 -11.23 -7.50 -13.23
CA ASN A 63 -12.56 -7.02 -12.89
C ASN A 63 -12.47 -5.86 -11.91
N VAL A 64 -13.09 -4.73 -12.24
CA VAL A 64 -13.15 -3.54 -11.38
C VAL A 64 -13.70 -3.83 -9.98
N ASP A 65 -14.61 -4.80 -9.86
CA ASP A 65 -15.20 -5.16 -8.58
C ASP A 65 -14.24 -5.95 -7.65
N SER A 66 -13.16 -6.51 -8.20
CA SER A 66 -12.13 -7.22 -7.44
C SER A 66 -10.87 -6.39 -7.22
N VAL A 67 -10.57 -5.42 -8.09
CA VAL A 67 -9.41 -4.51 -7.95
C VAL A 67 -9.79 -3.32 -7.09
N LYS A 68 -9.73 -3.50 -5.78
CA LYS A 68 -10.08 -2.46 -4.81
C LYS A 68 -9.44 -2.71 -3.45
N TRP A 69 -9.27 -1.62 -2.69
CA TRP A 69 -8.81 -1.63 -1.30
C TRP A 69 -9.29 -0.36 -0.59
N ILE A 70 -9.14 -0.30 0.72
CA ILE A 70 -9.47 0.88 1.53
C ILE A 70 -8.19 1.40 2.14
N ASN A 71 -7.89 2.68 1.96
CA ASN A 71 -6.79 3.35 2.65
C ASN A 71 -7.32 4.16 3.84
N TYR A 72 -6.57 4.09 4.93
CA TYR A 72 -6.77 4.83 6.17
C TYR A 72 -5.55 5.68 6.43
N TYR A 73 -5.75 6.94 6.83
CA TYR A 73 -4.66 7.90 7.01
C TYR A 73 -4.54 8.35 8.46
N GLY A 74 -3.32 8.59 8.91
CA GLY A 74 -3.04 9.09 10.25
C GLY A 74 -3.67 10.47 10.52
N GLY A 75 -4.21 10.65 11.71
CA GLY A 75 -4.91 11.86 12.11
C GLY A 75 -6.41 11.89 11.77
N GLU A 76 -6.84 11.15 10.73
CA GLU A 76 -8.25 11.03 10.35
C GLU A 76 -8.84 9.69 10.78
N ASP A 77 -8.13 8.60 10.49
CA ASP A 77 -8.63 7.23 10.64
C ASP A 77 -7.95 6.47 11.78
N TYR A 78 -6.75 6.87 12.18
CA TYR A 78 -5.98 6.34 13.31
C TYR A 78 -5.01 7.38 13.88
N ASP A 79 -4.42 7.07 15.04
CA ASP A 79 -3.49 7.96 15.74
C ASP A 79 -2.19 8.15 14.93
N SER A 80 -1.94 9.35 14.41
CA SER A 80 -0.76 9.71 13.61
C SER A 80 0.57 9.59 14.38
N ASP A 81 0.57 9.50 15.70
CA ASP A 81 1.78 9.21 16.48
C ASP A 81 2.43 7.89 16.10
N ILE A 82 1.67 6.97 15.53
CA ILE A 82 2.15 5.69 15.00
C ILE A 82 3.16 5.93 13.87
N ASP A 83 2.85 6.84 12.95
CA ASP A 83 3.71 7.17 11.82
C ASP A 83 5.03 7.79 12.27
N VAL A 84 4.96 8.67 13.28
CA VAL A 84 6.14 9.27 13.90
C VAL A 84 7.00 8.22 14.62
N LYS A 85 6.37 7.28 15.36
CA LYS A 85 7.07 6.18 16.04
C LYS A 85 7.74 5.25 15.04
N PHE A 86 7.03 4.90 13.95
CA PHE A 86 7.59 4.06 12.89
C PHE A 86 8.78 4.74 12.21
N GLY A 87 8.65 6.00 11.82
CA GLY A 87 9.73 6.79 11.24
C GLY A 87 10.97 6.86 12.12
N LYS A 88 10.80 7.05 13.43
CA LYS A 88 11.90 6.99 14.41
C LYS A 88 12.53 5.60 14.49
N TRP A 89 11.71 4.55 14.53
CA TRP A 89 12.21 3.18 14.62
C TRP A 89 13.02 2.77 13.39
N ILE A 90 12.56 3.13 12.18
CA ILE A 90 13.26 2.83 10.93
C ILE A 90 14.43 3.79 10.64
N GLY A 91 14.49 4.93 11.36
CA GLY A 91 15.53 5.94 11.20
C GLY A 91 15.37 6.79 9.95
N MET A 92 14.13 7.04 9.50
CA MET A 92 13.83 7.86 8.32
C MET A 92 12.71 8.85 8.60
N PRO A 93 12.83 10.11 8.13
CA PRO A 93 11.70 11.04 8.10
C PRO A 93 10.61 10.50 7.18
N MET A 94 9.37 10.68 7.61
CA MET A 94 8.19 10.29 6.87
C MET A 94 7.92 11.27 5.72
N CYS A 95 7.66 10.74 4.53
CA CYS A 95 7.04 11.45 3.42
C CYS A 95 5.53 11.20 3.42
N ARG A 96 5.12 9.92 3.50
CA ARG A 96 3.72 9.50 3.53
C ARG A 96 3.58 8.19 4.29
N ALA A 97 2.44 8.00 4.99
CA ALA A 97 2.07 6.73 5.61
C ALA A 97 0.57 6.48 5.52
N TRP A 98 0.17 5.21 5.45
CA TRP A 98 -1.23 4.80 5.46
C TRP A 98 -1.37 3.31 5.78
N VAL A 99 -2.56 2.93 6.21
CA VAL A 99 -2.96 1.52 6.34
C VAL A 99 -3.85 1.16 5.16
N SER A 100 -3.54 0.08 4.45
CA SER A 100 -4.41 -0.49 3.42
C SER A 100 -5.15 -1.70 3.97
N ARG A 101 -6.45 -1.78 3.72
CA ARG A 101 -7.29 -2.95 4.00
C ARG A 101 -7.76 -3.57 2.70
N MET A 102 -7.64 -4.90 2.61
CA MET A 102 -8.24 -5.71 1.57
C MET A 102 -9.20 -6.71 2.18
N ASP A 103 -10.44 -6.69 1.74
CA ASP A 103 -11.41 -7.72 2.13
C ASP A 103 -11.21 -9.00 1.29
N PRO A 104 -11.76 -10.15 1.70
CA PRO A 104 -11.68 -11.38 0.93
C PRO A 104 -12.12 -11.20 -0.53
N GLY A 105 -11.31 -11.71 -1.45
CA GLY A 105 -11.53 -11.59 -2.89
C GLY A 105 -11.04 -10.28 -3.53
N TRP A 106 -10.48 -9.36 -2.74
CA TRP A 106 -9.92 -8.11 -3.26
C TRP A 106 -8.44 -8.23 -3.62
N THR A 107 -8.02 -7.44 -4.59
CA THR A 107 -6.63 -7.38 -5.05
C THR A 107 -6.24 -5.95 -5.41
N ALA A 108 -4.98 -5.60 -5.17
CA ALA A 108 -4.28 -4.55 -5.89
C ALA A 108 -3.46 -5.24 -6.98
N ALA A 109 -3.88 -5.10 -8.23
CA ALA A 109 -3.21 -5.74 -9.36
C ALA A 109 -1.77 -5.22 -9.53
N TYR A 110 -0.95 -5.93 -10.28
CA TYR A 110 0.47 -5.61 -10.44
C TYR A 110 0.68 -4.23 -11.05
N HIS A 111 1.31 -3.33 -10.30
CA HIS A 111 1.52 -1.92 -10.65
C HIS A 111 2.72 -1.34 -9.92
N TRP A 112 3.15 -0.14 -10.29
CA TRP A 112 3.94 0.75 -9.42
C TRP A 112 3.07 1.93 -9.00
N ASP A 113 3.42 2.54 -7.89
CA ASP A 113 2.72 3.74 -7.44
C ASP A 113 3.14 4.96 -8.27
N VAL A 114 2.16 5.77 -8.60
CA VAL A 114 2.34 7.14 -9.10
C VAL A 114 1.93 8.09 -8.00
N ASP A 115 2.83 8.97 -7.61
CA ASP A 115 2.58 9.93 -6.54
C ASP A 115 2.69 11.35 -7.10
N ASP A 116 1.62 12.15 -6.97
CA ASP A 116 1.60 13.53 -7.43
C ASP A 116 2.66 14.39 -6.71
N ASP A 117 3.04 14.00 -5.49
CA ASP A 117 4.04 14.70 -4.67
C ASP A 117 5.47 14.13 -4.83
N GLU A 118 5.70 13.23 -5.79
CA GLU A 118 6.99 12.55 -5.98
C GLU A 118 8.16 13.52 -6.10
N GLU A 119 8.02 14.58 -6.90
CA GLU A 119 9.08 15.56 -7.10
C GLU A 119 9.43 16.29 -5.79
N GLU A 120 8.46 16.50 -4.92
CA GLU A 120 8.71 17.10 -3.60
C GLU A 120 9.41 16.12 -2.66
N PHE A 121 9.01 14.86 -2.68
CA PHE A 121 9.64 13.82 -1.86
C PHE A 121 11.09 13.57 -2.29
N LEU A 122 11.40 13.58 -3.59
CA LEU A 122 12.76 13.43 -4.12
C LEU A 122 13.71 14.56 -3.68
N LYS A 123 13.19 15.75 -3.40
CA LYS A 123 14.00 16.85 -2.82
C LYS A 123 14.44 16.55 -1.38
N LEU A 124 13.77 15.63 -0.69
CA LEU A 124 14.11 15.22 0.67
C LEU A 124 15.22 14.17 0.73
N GLY A 125 15.51 13.47 -0.37
CA GLY A 125 16.54 12.44 -0.47
C GLY A 125 16.10 11.21 -1.25
N ASP A 126 16.85 10.11 -1.10
CA ASP A 126 16.47 8.82 -1.68
C ASP A 126 15.21 8.27 -1.01
N LEU A 127 14.24 7.89 -1.82
CA LEU A 127 12.96 7.37 -1.34
C LEU A 127 13.01 5.86 -1.14
N TYR A 128 12.45 5.43 -0.02
CA TYR A 128 12.30 4.02 0.35
C TYR A 128 10.87 3.74 0.74
N ARG A 129 10.37 2.61 0.29
CA ARG A 129 9.07 2.12 0.68
C ARG A 129 9.19 0.99 1.68
N PHE A 130 8.29 0.99 2.63
CA PHE A 130 8.18 -0.06 3.65
C PHE A 130 6.77 -0.60 3.66
N SER A 131 6.65 -1.91 3.77
CA SER A 131 5.38 -2.58 3.99
C SER A 131 5.48 -3.45 5.23
N VAL A 132 4.44 -3.38 6.05
CA VAL A 132 4.34 -4.12 7.30
C VAL A 132 3.01 -4.85 7.29
N GLN A 133 3.04 -6.18 7.38
CA GLN A 133 1.83 -6.92 7.65
C GLN A 133 1.40 -6.68 9.09
N ILE A 134 0.16 -6.25 9.30
CA ILE A 134 -0.39 -6.00 10.63
C ILE A 134 -1.60 -6.88 10.90
N GLY A 135 -1.78 -7.28 12.15
CA GLY A 135 -2.86 -8.18 12.57
C GLY A 135 -2.57 -9.67 12.35
N GLU A 136 -3.62 -10.46 12.40
CA GLU A 136 -3.54 -11.91 12.27
C GLU A 136 -3.15 -12.29 10.85
N ASN A 137 -2.19 -13.20 10.75
CA ASN A 137 -1.81 -13.79 9.47
C ASN A 137 -2.78 -14.92 9.10
N VAL A 138 -3.37 -14.81 7.92
CA VAL A 138 -4.37 -15.75 7.42
C VAL A 138 -3.89 -16.34 6.10
N PRO A 139 -3.98 -17.67 5.89
CA PRO A 139 -3.68 -18.27 4.61
C PRO A 139 -4.44 -17.60 3.45
N GLY A 140 -3.76 -17.42 2.32
CA GLY A 140 -4.31 -16.79 1.12
C GLY A 140 -4.07 -15.28 1.02
N GLN A 141 -3.43 -14.66 2.03
CA GLN A 141 -3.01 -13.27 1.97
C GLN A 141 -1.57 -13.21 1.44
N CYS A 142 -1.34 -12.50 0.35
CA CYS A 142 -0.01 -12.35 -0.24
C CYS A 142 0.24 -10.95 -0.76
N PHE A 143 1.47 -10.52 -0.58
CA PHE A 143 2.03 -9.29 -1.10
C PHE A 143 3.24 -9.64 -1.97
N ILE A 144 3.37 -8.99 -3.12
CA ILE A 144 4.38 -9.28 -4.14
C ILE A 144 5.15 -7.99 -4.42
N VAL A 145 6.46 -8.07 -4.45
CA VAL A 145 7.36 -7.00 -4.91
C VAL A 145 8.29 -7.59 -5.95
N GLU A 146 8.17 -7.15 -7.17
CA GLU A 146 8.88 -7.75 -8.32
C GLU A 146 8.62 -9.27 -8.36
N GLU A 147 9.65 -10.08 -8.21
CA GLU A 147 9.57 -11.55 -8.19
C GLU A 147 9.45 -12.13 -6.77
N GLU A 148 9.50 -11.28 -5.73
CA GLU A 148 9.45 -11.75 -4.33
C GLU A 148 8.01 -11.80 -3.82
N VAL A 149 7.63 -12.93 -3.22
CA VAL A 149 6.29 -13.14 -2.64
C VAL A 149 6.36 -13.20 -1.12
N PHE A 150 5.62 -12.33 -0.47
CA PHE A 150 5.50 -12.25 0.98
C PHE A 150 4.15 -12.81 1.39
N HIS A 151 4.16 -13.95 2.03
CA HIS A 151 2.96 -14.58 2.59
C HIS A 151 3.31 -15.19 3.94
N ASN A 152 2.32 -15.41 4.78
CA ASN A 152 2.48 -16.05 6.09
C ASN A 152 3.52 -15.37 6.99
N LYS A 153 3.52 -14.03 7.02
CA LYS A 153 4.47 -13.25 7.80
C LYS A 153 3.87 -12.86 9.15
N PRO A 154 4.63 -12.92 10.24
CA PRO A 154 4.19 -12.43 11.55
C PRO A 154 3.81 -10.95 11.50
N SER A 155 2.83 -10.56 12.32
CA SER A 155 2.47 -9.16 12.49
C SER A 155 3.67 -8.33 12.95
N GLY A 156 3.86 -7.18 12.30
CA GLY A 156 4.93 -6.24 12.60
C GLY A 156 6.25 -6.50 11.86
N GLU A 157 6.37 -7.57 11.05
CA GLU A 157 7.54 -7.73 10.19
C GLU A 157 7.58 -6.65 9.11
N VAL A 158 8.76 -6.02 8.97
CA VAL A 158 8.99 -4.86 8.11
C VAL A 158 9.89 -5.22 6.95
N TYR A 159 9.41 -4.98 5.75
CA TYR A 159 10.14 -5.15 4.51
C TYR A 159 10.32 -3.80 3.82
N GLN A 160 11.55 -3.49 3.47
CA GLN A 160 11.93 -2.29 2.73
C GLN A 160 12.15 -2.66 1.26
N TRP A 161 11.68 -1.80 0.38
CA TRP A 161 12.03 -1.82 -1.05
C TRP A 161 13.00 -0.67 -1.32
N ASN A 162 13.92 -0.91 -2.27
CA ASN A 162 14.94 0.10 -2.59
C ASN A 162 14.38 1.30 -3.38
N HIS A 163 13.19 1.13 -3.97
CA HIS A 163 12.55 2.16 -4.77
C HIS A 163 11.04 2.00 -4.69
N TYR A 164 10.30 3.06 -4.35
CA TYR A 164 8.85 2.97 -4.22
C TYR A 164 8.11 2.75 -5.56
N ARG A 165 8.76 3.01 -6.70
CA ARG A 165 8.27 2.71 -8.05
C ARG A 165 8.47 1.25 -8.48
N GLN A 166 8.96 0.37 -7.61
CA GLN A 166 9.03 -1.04 -7.95
C GLN A 166 7.62 -1.61 -8.15
N TYR A 167 7.51 -2.50 -9.12
CA TYR A 167 6.26 -3.21 -9.37
C TYR A 167 5.88 -4.06 -8.17
N HIS A 168 4.63 -3.94 -7.79
CA HIS A 168 4.09 -4.69 -6.67
C HIS A 168 2.61 -5.01 -6.86
N ALA A 169 2.14 -5.99 -6.11
CA ALA A 169 0.75 -6.41 -6.07
C ALA A 169 0.39 -6.91 -4.68
N ALA A 170 -0.90 -6.92 -4.37
CA ALA A 170 -1.39 -7.53 -3.16
C ALA A 170 -2.71 -8.25 -3.45
N ALA A 171 -2.94 -9.41 -2.83
CA ALA A 171 -4.16 -10.16 -3.00
C ALA A 171 -4.61 -10.79 -1.69
N ASN A 172 -5.89 -10.68 -1.38
CA ASN A 172 -6.52 -11.38 -0.28
C ASN A 172 -7.44 -12.51 -0.79
N CYS A 173 -6.86 -13.68 -0.99
CA CYS A 173 -7.58 -14.92 -1.27
C CYS A 173 -8.00 -15.65 0.03
N GLY A 174 -7.77 -15.05 1.20
CA GLY A 174 -8.14 -15.58 2.51
C GLY A 174 -9.60 -15.31 2.87
N LEU A 175 -9.97 -15.65 4.11
CA LEU A 175 -11.34 -15.55 4.60
C LEU A 175 -11.57 -14.39 5.59
N LYS A 176 -10.55 -13.59 5.88
CA LYS A 176 -10.62 -12.45 6.80
C LYS A 176 -10.06 -11.20 6.15
N PRO A 177 -10.50 -10.00 6.55
CA PRO A 177 -9.87 -8.75 6.13
C PRO A 177 -8.37 -8.76 6.42
N TRP A 178 -7.58 -8.26 5.49
CA TRP A 178 -6.14 -8.14 5.57
C TRP A 178 -5.72 -6.68 5.66
N PHE A 179 -4.78 -6.37 6.55
CA PHE A 179 -4.28 -5.03 6.78
C PHE A 179 -2.78 -4.98 6.53
N LEU A 180 -2.37 -3.97 5.76
CA LEU A 180 -0.96 -3.63 5.49
C LEU A 180 -0.72 -2.18 5.90
N TYR A 181 0.27 -1.93 6.76
CA TYR A 181 0.78 -0.59 6.98
C TYR A 181 1.86 -0.29 5.94
N ASN A 182 1.74 0.85 5.30
CA ASN A 182 2.66 1.34 4.27
C ASN A 182 3.29 2.66 4.73
N PHE A 183 4.57 2.82 4.41
CA PHE A 183 5.33 4.00 4.78
C PHE A 183 6.32 4.34 3.66
N ILE A 184 6.37 5.60 3.27
CA ILE A 184 7.38 6.16 2.39
C ILE A 184 8.26 7.07 3.24
N GLY A 185 9.55 6.81 3.26
CA GLY A 185 10.54 7.62 3.95
C GLY A 185 11.66 8.07 3.02
N ALA A 186 12.27 9.21 3.33
CA ALA A 186 13.41 9.74 2.59
C ALA A 186 14.68 9.65 3.42
N ARG A 187 15.80 9.26 2.81
CA ARG A 187 17.12 9.32 3.42
C ARG A 187 17.92 10.43 2.75
N LYS A 188 18.32 11.43 3.53
CA LYS A 188 19.25 12.46 3.07
C LYS A 188 20.59 11.83 2.72
N HIS A 189 21.19 12.31 1.63
CA HIS A 189 22.56 11.97 1.23
C HIS A 189 23.59 12.47 2.24
#